data_4aceb921340678bd3a575456835e5233
#
_entry.id   4aceb921340678bd3a575456835e5233
#
_cell.length_a   1.000
_cell.length_b   1.000
_cell.length_c   1.000
_cell.angle_alpha   90.00
_cell.angle_beta   90.00
_cell.angle_gamma   90.00
#
_symmetry.space_group_name_H-M   'P 1'
#
loop_
_entity.id
_entity.type
_entity.pdbx_description
1 polymer ?
#
loop_
_entity_poly.entity_id
_entity_poly.type
_entity_poly.pdbx_seq_one_letter_code
_entity_poly.pdbx_strand_id
1 'polypeptide(L)' 'MKKVLLKETKIGEFLSMGAEIEGEEVGIFIASADVSASCAFKFDEWKKFVVGINKADEIFKKRLNK' A
#
# COMPACT_ATOMS: atom_id res chain seq x y z
N MET A 1 -20.22 -3.42 -0.08
CA MET A 1 -19.83 -3.76 -1.45
C MET A 1 -18.35 -3.45 -1.66
N LYS A 2 -17.63 -4.41 -2.18
CA LYS A 2 -16.19 -4.27 -2.40
C LYS A 2 -15.92 -3.55 -3.71
N LYS A 3 -15.01 -2.60 -3.68
CA LYS A 3 -14.66 -1.84 -4.87
C LYS A 3 -13.13 -1.81 -5.00
N VAL A 4 -12.63 -2.20 -6.15
CA VAL A 4 -11.19 -2.24 -6.38
C VAL A 4 -10.69 -0.82 -6.63
N LEU A 5 -9.70 -0.39 -5.83
CA LEU A 5 -9.03 0.89 -6.03
C LEU A 5 -7.80 0.69 -6.91
N LEU A 6 -7.06 -0.37 -6.65
CA LEU A 6 -5.91 -0.75 -7.43
C LEU A 6 -5.95 -2.26 -7.55
N LYS A 7 -6.15 -2.78 -8.76
CA LYS A 7 -6.14 -4.22 -8.93
C LYS A 7 -4.71 -4.73 -8.75
N GLU A 8 -4.58 -6.00 -8.48
CA GLU A 8 -3.28 -6.61 -8.23
C GLU A 8 -2.29 -6.20 -9.33
N THR A 9 -1.23 -5.53 -8.91
CA THR A 9 -0.26 -4.94 -9.81
C THR A 9 1.13 -5.45 -9.44
N LYS A 10 1.85 -5.91 -10.43
CA LYS A 10 3.20 -6.41 -10.23
C LYS A 10 4.14 -5.22 -10.11
N ILE A 11 4.85 -5.12 -8.97
CA ILE A 11 5.79 -4.02 -8.73
C ILE A 11 7.24 -4.53 -8.68
N GLY A 12 7.43 -5.83 -8.83
CA GLY A 12 8.73 -6.44 -8.90
C GLY A 12 8.58 -7.82 -9.48
N GLU A 13 9.67 -8.55 -9.65
CA GLU A 13 9.61 -9.88 -10.23
C GLU A 13 8.75 -10.83 -9.39
N PHE A 14 8.88 -10.74 -8.08
CA PHE A 14 8.11 -11.59 -7.16
C PHE A 14 7.29 -10.76 -6.18
N LEU A 15 6.95 -9.53 -6.56
CA LEU A 15 6.27 -8.62 -5.64
C LEU A 15 5.09 -7.97 -6.35
N SER A 16 3.92 -8.08 -5.73
CA SER A 16 2.72 -7.45 -6.25
C SER A 16 1.96 -6.78 -5.11
N MET A 17 1.06 -5.88 -5.46
CA MET A 17 0.23 -5.19 -4.49
C MET A 17 -1.14 -4.89 -5.07
N GLY A 18 -2.08 -4.63 -4.19
CA GLY A 18 -3.41 -4.23 -4.58
C GLY A 18 -4.10 -3.50 -3.45
N ALA A 19 -5.18 -2.83 -3.78
CA ALA A 19 -5.95 -2.08 -2.78
C ALA A 19 -7.43 -2.12 -3.17
N GLU A 20 -8.28 -2.11 -2.15
CA GLU A 20 -9.73 -2.12 -2.36
C GLU A 20 -10.41 -1.37 -1.24
N ILE A 21 -11.64 -0.99 -1.49
CA ILE A 21 -12.46 -0.34 -0.46
C ILE A 21 -13.70 -1.19 -0.23
N GLU A 22 -14.06 -1.39 1.02
CA GLU A 22 -15.26 -2.12 1.39
C GLU A 22 -15.87 -1.43 2.60
N GLY A 23 -17.11 -0.94 2.43
CA GLY A 23 -17.76 -0.20 3.51
C GLY A 23 -16.97 1.07 3.82
N GLU A 24 -16.55 1.20 5.06
CA GLU A 24 -15.78 2.37 5.51
C GLU A 24 -14.32 2.06 5.75
N GLU A 25 -13.82 1.02 5.10
CA GLU A 25 -12.43 0.60 5.26
C GLU A 25 -11.71 0.48 3.93
N VAL A 26 -10.43 0.79 3.95
CA VAL A 26 -9.55 0.57 2.81
C VAL A 26 -8.64 -0.60 3.14
N GLY A 27 -8.63 -1.59 2.28
CA GLY A 27 -7.75 -2.74 2.42
C GLY A 27 -6.60 -2.66 1.46
N ILE A 28 -5.42 -3.04 1.92
CA ILE A 28 -4.23 -3.11 1.07
C ILE A 28 -3.61 -4.48 1.26
N PHE A 29 -3.04 -5.04 0.21
CA PHE A 29 -2.26 -6.25 0.35
C PHE A 29 -0.95 -6.13 -0.42
N ILE A 30 0.04 -6.86 0.06
CA ILE A 30 1.36 -6.96 -0.57
C ILE A 30 1.72 -8.44 -0.56
N ALA A 31 2.19 -8.95 -1.67
CA ALA A 31 2.56 -10.36 -1.78
C ALA A 31 3.91 -10.49 -2.45
N SER A 32 4.74 -11.35 -1.88
CA SER A 32 6.03 -11.72 -2.47
C SER A 32 6.07 -13.23 -2.64
N ALA A 33 7.21 -13.76 -3.06
CA ALA A 33 7.35 -15.21 -3.25
C ALA A 33 7.14 -15.98 -1.95
N ASP A 34 7.54 -15.41 -0.82
CA ASP A 34 7.54 -16.11 0.47
C ASP A 34 6.47 -15.63 1.43
N VAL A 35 6.02 -14.40 1.30
CA VAL A 35 5.16 -13.77 2.30
C VAL A 35 4.06 -12.98 1.63
N SER A 36 2.88 -13.05 2.21
CA SER A 36 1.81 -12.14 1.83
C SER A 36 1.25 -11.51 3.11
N ALA A 37 0.85 -10.26 3.00
CA ALA A 37 0.32 -9.51 4.13
C ALA A 37 -0.79 -8.61 3.66
N SER A 38 -1.79 -8.44 4.50
CA SER A 38 -2.88 -7.52 4.19
C SER A 38 -3.25 -6.76 5.46
N CYS A 39 -3.78 -5.57 5.25
CA CYS A 39 -4.18 -4.68 6.32
C CYS A 39 -5.43 -3.94 5.93
N ALA A 40 -6.30 -3.68 6.88
CA ALA A 40 -7.48 -2.85 6.65
C ALA A 40 -7.37 -1.60 7.51
N PHE A 41 -7.72 -0.47 6.93
CA PHE A 41 -7.64 0.84 7.58
C PHE A 41 -9.00 1.51 7.55
N LYS A 42 -9.33 2.20 8.63
CA LYS A 42 -10.42 3.17 8.58
C LYS A 42 -9.95 4.34 7.71
N PHE A 43 -10.87 5.16 7.23
CA PHE A 43 -10.52 6.23 6.30
C PHE A 43 -9.47 7.19 6.86
N ASP A 44 -9.58 7.57 8.13
CA ASP A 44 -8.61 8.47 8.73
C ASP A 44 -7.25 7.80 8.92
N GLU A 45 -7.25 6.51 9.24
CA GLU A 45 -6.01 5.73 9.35
C GLU A 45 -5.33 5.60 8.00
N TRP A 46 -6.13 5.39 6.95
CA TRP A 46 -5.60 5.30 5.60
C TRP A 46 -4.87 6.59 5.20
N LYS A 47 -5.47 7.75 5.53
CA LYS A 47 -4.85 9.03 5.23
C LYS A 47 -3.50 9.18 5.95
N LYS A 48 -3.43 8.78 7.20
CA LYS A 48 -2.19 8.83 7.97
C LYS A 48 -1.14 7.89 7.41
N PHE A 49 -1.57 6.71 6.98
CA PHE A 49 -0.68 5.74 6.37
C PHE A 49 -0.04 6.31 5.09
N VAL A 50 -0.85 6.90 4.23
CA VAL A 50 -0.36 7.50 2.98
C VAL A 50 0.63 8.63 3.27
N VAL A 51 0.33 9.49 4.25
CA VAL A 51 1.25 10.54 4.66
C VAL A 51 2.57 9.95 5.13
N GLY A 52 2.52 8.88 5.91
CA GLY A 52 3.72 8.20 6.40
C GLY A 52 4.56 7.64 5.27
N ILE A 53 3.93 7.00 4.30
CA ILE A 53 4.63 6.44 3.14
C ILE A 53 5.29 7.55 2.33
N ASN A 54 4.57 8.66 2.10
CA ASN A 54 5.12 9.80 1.36
C ASN A 54 6.33 10.39 2.07
N LYS A 55 6.27 10.48 3.39
CA LYS A 55 7.40 11.00 4.18
C LYS A 55 8.61 10.06 4.10
N ALA A 56 8.38 8.77 4.17
CA ALA A 56 9.44 7.79 4.05
C ALA A 56 10.11 7.89 2.67
N ASP A 57 9.29 8.08 1.64
CA ASP A 57 9.78 8.22 0.28
C ASP A 57 10.66 9.47 0.11
N GLU A 58 10.25 10.58 0.74
CA GLU A 58 11.06 11.80 0.72
C GLU A 58 12.43 11.58 1.34
N ILE A 59 12.48 10.90 2.48
CA ILE A 59 13.73 10.60 3.17
C ILE A 59 14.60 9.70 2.31
N PHE A 60 14.00 8.69 1.69
CA PHE A 60 14.69 7.77 0.81
C PHE A 60 15.33 8.51 -0.38
N LYS A 61 14.58 9.41 -1.01
CA LYS A 61 15.08 10.17 -2.15
C LYS A 61 16.26 11.06 -1.76
N LYS A 62 16.21 11.65 -0.59
CA LYS A 62 17.35 12.46 -0.09
C LYS A 62 18.59 11.64 0.08
N ARG A 63 18.48 10.39 0.55
CA ARG A 63 19.61 9.50 0.71
C ARG A 63 20.22 9.09 -0.63
N LEU A 64 19.36 8.91 -1.65
CA LEU A 64 19.84 8.54 -2.97
C LEU A 64 20.60 9.66 -3.65
N ASN A 65 20.31 10.90 -3.31
CA ASN A 65 20.91 12.07 -3.95
C ASN A 65 22.21 12.54 -3.30
N LYS A 66 22.76 11.75 -2.41
CA LYS A 66 24.06 12.08 -1.80
C LYS A 66 25.20 11.49 -2.58
#